data_e4d603513bb0ecf51dd523971fcb3b0d
#
_entry.id   e4d603513bb0ecf51dd523971fcb3b0d
#
_cell.length_a   1.000
_cell.length_b   1.000
_cell.length_c   1.000
_cell.angle_alpha   90.00
_cell.angle_beta   90.00
_cell.angle_gamma   90.00
#
_symmetry.space_group_name_H-M   'P 1'
#
loop_
_entity.id
_entity.type
_entity.pdbx_description
1 polymer ?
#
loop_
_entity_poly.entity_id
_entity_poly.type
_entity_poly.pdbx_seq_one_letter_code
_entity_poly.pdbx_strand_id
1 'polypeptide(L)'
;MTSDTQQAPKPATPRRRAHLFASLLGVVFLSMTLAAATSARGATSKSEEALRVARAASDRKDFDHAASTLRRALKADPENQDLLSLLARVLAWSRHFDESIATYRTLLARHPGDAFDRAGYARALAWSGHSKEAIPEFRRAIAQDSTDLETRIGYARALSWDGDLAGASAEFRRVIAADRRNGDAWLGLATVARWRGAPTASDAFTERAAAHGADKEGLGEERNAVRLAFQPTAGAGWTGSRERQITSDSTAFRLETVGPFVDGRATLGRTVGMAARVSRLHLWEINPGLPTDTTLNYDLRSTAFRGDLNFLRSYPVQASAGIAYQRFEARNSTVLYPLGSDKDFVGFNARLWGYAGRLTPSAGATRDFIAIKATDAATGARVLVPGGLTSADLGLRWDPSARVTASGTLARSFYTDDNARTSVGGDAAYRFRRAEPRLAVDYGLTWSNFSKTSTSYFTPLQSVRHAAGLTAAGYSERGALDYGARYEYAFMQSGNFADISTNTGSVYLNGTVLGSLPLGVEAYGSVDNHSYRTWGVTLSGSVRW
;
A
#
# COMPACT_ATOMS: atom_id res chain seq x y z
N MET A 1 -63.12 81.63 -74.83
CA MET A 1 -62.77 82.16 -73.54
C MET A 1 -61.98 81.07 -72.79
N THR A 2 -60.74 80.93 -73.04
CA THR A 2 -59.48 81.34 -72.44
C THR A 2 -59.44 81.14 -70.94
N SER A 3 -58.65 80.23 -70.51
CA SER A 3 -57.78 80.40 -69.35
C SER A 3 -56.60 79.38 -69.36
N ASP A 4 -55.48 80.01 -69.56
CA ASP A 4 -54.14 79.45 -69.31
C ASP A 4 -53.97 78.97 -67.90
N THR A 5 -53.32 77.81 -67.71
CA THR A 5 -52.71 77.42 -66.42
C THR A 5 -51.29 76.93 -66.63
N GLN A 6 -50.38 77.76 -66.23
CA GLN A 6 -48.92 77.49 -66.18
C GLN A 6 -48.58 76.25 -65.32
N GLN A 7 -47.78 75.36 -65.83
CA GLN A 7 -47.14 74.27 -65.14
C GLN A 7 -45.81 74.73 -64.55
N ALA A 8 -45.70 74.59 -63.25
CA ALA A 8 -44.44 74.77 -62.46
C ALA A 8 -43.44 73.60 -62.71
N PRO A 9 -42.12 73.83 -62.69
CA PRO A 9 -41.11 72.80 -62.92
C PRO A 9 -40.92 71.87 -61.72
N LYS A 10 -40.83 70.61 -61.96
CA LYS A 10 -40.53 69.54 -60.96
C LYS A 10 -39.08 69.64 -60.46
N PRO A 11 -38.81 69.43 -59.12
CA PRO A 11 -37.44 69.42 -58.62
C PRO A 11 -36.68 68.14 -58.94
N ALA A 12 -35.42 68.30 -59.30
CA ALA A 12 -34.48 67.20 -59.66
C ALA A 12 -34.19 66.31 -58.39
N THR A 13 -34.35 64.99 -58.61
CA THR A 13 -34.11 63.96 -57.57
C THR A 13 -32.62 63.75 -57.28
N PRO A 14 -32.20 63.61 -56.02
CA PRO A 14 -30.81 63.41 -55.61
C PRO A 14 -30.45 61.88 -55.65
N ARG A 15 -30.60 61.23 -56.79
CA ARG A 15 -30.30 59.78 -56.88
C ARG A 15 -28.83 59.41 -57.18
N ARG A 16 -27.96 60.33 -57.55
CA ARG A 16 -26.57 60.02 -57.92
C ARG A 16 -25.55 60.05 -56.75
N ARG A 17 -25.83 60.68 -55.62
CA ARG A 17 -24.88 60.67 -54.46
C ARG A 17 -25.01 59.47 -53.53
N ALA A 18 -26.18 58.82 -53.49
CA ALA A 18 -26.39 57.63 -52.64
C ALA A 18 -25.69 56.39 -53.16
N HIS A 19 -25.53 56.21 -54.45
CA HIS A 19 -24.84 55.06 -55.06
C HIS A 19 -23.31 55.10 -54.89
N LEU A 20 -22.68 56.27 -54.84
CA LEU A 20 -21.24 56.43 -54.59
C LEU A 20 -20.88 56.14 -53.13
N PHE A 21 -21.72 56.54 -52.16
CA PHE A 21 -21.50 56.23 -50.74
C PHE A 21 -21.74 54.75 -50.45
N ALA A 22 -22.74 54.11 -51.03
CA ALA A 22 -23.00 52.69 -50.87
C ALA A 22 -21.89 51.83 -51.50
N SER A 23 -21.32 52.25 -52.63
CA SER A 23 -20.19 51.57 -53.29
C SER A 23 -18.88 51.71 -52.51
N LEU A 24 -18.60 52.90 -51.87
CA LEU A 24 -17.42 53.11 -51.02
C LEU A 24 -17.51 52.31 -49.71
N LEU A 25 -18.67 52.24 -49.05
CA LEU A 25 -18.91 51.41 -47.88
C LEU A 25 -18.78 49.91 -48.20
N GLY A 26 -19.27 49.46 -49.37
CA GLY A 26 -19.11 48.09 -49.85
C GLY A 26 -17.66 47.70 -50.09
N VAL A 27 -16.86 48.61 -50.71
CA VAL A 27 -15.41 48.36 -50.94
C VAL A 27 -14.62 48.37 -49.64
N VAL A 28 -14.94 49.27 -48.68
CA VAL A 28 -14.30 49.28 -47.35
C VAL A 28 -14.68 48.04 -46.55
N PHE A 29 -15.92 47.58 -46.58
CA PHE A 29 -16.34 46.33 -45.93
C PHE A 29 -15.70 45.11 -46.60
N LEU A 30 -15.61 45.07 -47.93
CA LEU A 30 -14.97 43.99 -48.66
C LEU A 30 -13.44 43.98 -48.43
N SER A 31 -12.81 45.15 -48.34
CA SER A 31 -11.37 45.22 -48.03
C SER A 31 -11.08 44.87 -46.57
N MET A 32 -11.96 45.26 -45.62
CA MET A 32 -11.85 44.83 -44.23
C MET A 32 -12.07 43.31 -44.06
N THR A 33 -13.04 42.72 -44.73
CA THR A 33 -13.28 41.28 -44.72
C THR A 33 -12.14 40.50 -45.40
N LEU A 34 -11.58 41.03 -46.50
CA LEU A 34 -10.44 40.39 -47.19
C LEU A 34 -9.15 40.53 -46.38
N ALA A 35 -8.92 41.68 -45.71
CA ALA A 35 -7.81 41.89 -44.78
C ALA A 35 -7.93 40.97 -43.53
N ALA A 36 -9.13 40.82 -43.00
CA ALA A 36 -9.41 39.89 -41.91
C ALA A 36 -9.21 38.42 -42.34
N ALA A 37 -9.63 38.02 -43.53
CA ALA A 37 -9.44 36.68 -44.06
C ALA A 37 -7.96 36.37 -44.40
N THR A 38 -7.19 37.34 -44.89
CA THR A 38 -5.74 37.17 -45.10
C THR A 38 -4.96 37.16 -43.81
N SER A 39 -5.36 37.93 -42.82
CA SER A 39 -4.77 37.90 -41.45
C SER A 39 -5.07 36.60 -40.75
N ALA A 40 -6.30 36.07 -40.85
CA ALA A 40 -6.69 34.79 -40.31
C ALA A 40 -5.93 33.62 -40.96
N ARG A 41 -5.76 33.62 -42.30
CA ARG A 41 -4.93 32.63 -43.01
C ARG A 41 -3.45 32.70 -42.65
N GLY A 42 -2.91 33.88 -42.43
CA GLY A 42 -1.53 34.09 -41.99
C GLY A 42 -1.31 33.65 -40.55
N ALA A 43 -2.29 33.81 -39.68
CA ALA A 43 -2.26 33.34 -38.28
C ALA A 43 -2.33 31.81 -38.19
N THR A 44 -3.23 31.17 -38.94
CA THR A 44 -3.34 29.69 -39.03
C THR A 44 -2.04 29.05 -39.52
N SER A 45 -1.41 29.58 -40.56
CA SER A 45 -0.14 29.08 -41.11
C SER A 45 1.01 29.20 -40.09
N LYS A 46 1.07 30.29 -39.30
CA LYS A 46 2.07 30.48 -38.23
C LYS A 46 1.83 29.56 -37.04
N SER A 47 0.58 29.32 -36.68
CA SER A 47 0.20 28.39 -35.62
C SER A 47 0.54 26.94 -36.00
N GLU A 48 0.26 26.53 -37.24
CA GLU A 48 0.61 25.20 -37.77
C GLU A 48 2.15 24.96 -37.77
N GLU A 49 2.92 25.98 -38.18
CA GLU A 49 4.39 25.90 -38.13
C GLU A 49 4.93 25.81 -36.70
N ALA A 50 4.36 26.60 -35.77
CA ALA A 50 4.73 26.52 -34.37
C ALA A 50 4.42 25.15 -33.75
N LEU A 51 3.27 24.55 -34.08
CA LEU A 51 2.91 23.19 -33.67
C LEU A 51 3.90 22.16 -34.21
N ARG A 52 4.28 22.27 -35.49
CA ARG A 52 5.27 21.37 -36.10
C ARG A 52 6.64 21.48 -35.40
N VAL A 53 7.14 22.69 -35.17
CA VAL A 53 8.40 22.94 -34.52
C VAL A 53 8.38 22.44 -33.05
N ALA A 54 7.30 22.72 -32.32
CA ALA A 54 7.17 22.31 -30.94
C ALA A 54 7.06 20.78 -30.79
N ARG A 55 6.34 20.09 -31.69
CA ARG A 55 6.30 18.61 -31.73
C ARG A 55 7.70 18.03 -31.97
N ALA A 56 8.42 18.53 -33.00
CA ALA A 56 9.76 18.08 -33.29
C ALA A 56 10.77 18.36 -32.13
N ALA A 57 10.60 19.45 -31.39
CA ALA A 57 11.38 19.72 -30.17
C ALA A 57 11.02 18.75 -29.03
N SER A 58 9.74 18.48 -28.84
CA SER A 58 9.25 17.52 -27.84
C SER A 58 9.75 16.10 -28.10
N ASP A 59 9.80 15.67 -29.35
CA ASP A 59 10.32 14.34 -29.75
C ASP A 59 11.81 14.20 -29.38
N ARG A 60 12.55 15.30 -29.38
CA ARG A 60 13.95 15.36 -28.92
C ARG A 60 14.08 15.60 -27.41
N LYS A 61 12.98 15.65 -26.68
CA LYS A 61 12.92 15.99 -25.23
C LYS A 61 13.41 17.42 -24.92
N ASP A 62 13.45 18.30 -25.91
CA ASP A 62 13.75 19.73 -25.75
C ASP A 62 12.48 20.51 -25.41
N PHE A 63 12.01 20.27 -24.18
CA PHE A 63 10.71 20.79 -23.71
C PHE A 63 10.73 22.31 -23.53
N ASP A 64 11.87 22.90 -23.18
CA ASP A 64 12.02 24.35 -23.02
C ASP A 64 11.85 25.07 -24.35
N HIS A 65 12.50 24.55 -25.40
CA HIS A 65 12.32 25.08 -26.77
C HIS A 65 10.88 24.92 -27.25
N ALA A 66 10.26 23.76 -27.02
CA ALA A 66 8.86 23.51 -27.35
C ALA A 66 7.93 24.51 -26.64
N ALA A 67 8.05 24.66 -25.33
CA ALA A 67 7.21 25.55 -24.53
C ALA A 67 7.38 27.03 -24.96
N SER A 68 8.63 27.48 -25.16
CA SER A 68 8.90 28.86 -25.59
C SER A 68 8.32 29.18 -26.98
N THR A 69 8.39 28.20 -27.91
CA THR A 69 7.81 28.30 -29.26
C THR A 69 6.28 28.43 -29.19
N LEU A 70 5.63 27.56 -28.39
CA LEU A 70 4.18 27.60 -28.20
C LEU A 70 3.70 28.88 -27.51
N ARG A 71 4.38 29.33 -26.46
CA ARG A 71 4.05 30.60 -25.79
C ARG A 71 4.18 31.80 -26.72
N ARG A 72 5.17 31.78 -27.64
CA ARG A 72 5.33 32.83 -28.65
C ARG A 72 4.17 32.84 -29.65
N ALA A 73 3.76 31.68 -30.14
CA ALA A 73 2.63 31.53 -31.04
C ALA A 73 1.31 31.95 -30.39
N LEU A 74 1.10 31.61 -29.12
CA LEU A 74 -0.08 31.99 -28.33
C LEU A 74 -0.21 33.51 -28.08
N LYS A 75 0.87 34.30 -28.21
CA LYS A 75 0.76 35.77 -28.20
C LYS A 75 -0.01 36.31 -29.40
N ALA A 76 0.06 35.62 -30.54
CA ALA A 76 -0.63 36.01 -31.76
C ALA A 76 -2.04 35.38 -31.87
N ASP A 77 -2.22 34.20 -31.28
CA ASP A 77 -3.47 33.42 -31.29
C ASP A 77 -3.73 32.79 -29.90
N PRO A 78 -4.15 33.61 -28.91
CA PRO A 78 -4.24 33.17 -27.51
C PRO A 78 -5.30 32.11 -27.21
N GLU A 79 -6.25 31.92 -28.14
CA GLU A 79 -7.38 31.00 -27.96
C GLU A 79 -7.21 29.69 -28.76
N ASN A 80 -6.08 29.53 -29.43
CA ASN A 80 -5.83 28.36 -30.25
C ASN A 80 -5.76 27.10 -29.38
N GLN A 81 -6.75 26.23 -29.55
CA GLN A 81 -6.90 25.01 -28.76
C GLN A 81 -5.70 24.07 -28.93
N ASP A 82 -5.22 23.87 -30.17
CA ASP A 82 -4.11 22.95 -30.45
C ASP A 82 -2.79 23.42 -29.83
N LEU A 83 -2.52 24.74 -29.87
CA LEU A 83 -1.34 25.33 -29.23
C LEU A 83 -1.41 25.18 -27.71
N LEU A 84 -2.57 25.49 -27.10
CA LEU A 84 -2.77 25.35 -25.65
C LEU A 84 -2.70 23.89 -25.20
N SER A 85 -3.32 22.96 -25.94
CA SER A 85 -3.29 21.54 -25.64
C SER A 85 -1.87 20.98 -25.70
N LEU A 86 -1.09 21.33 -26.73
CA LEU A 86 0.30 20.93 -26.83
C LEU A 86 1.17 21.57 -25.74
N LEU A 87 0.94 22.86 -25.44
CA LEU A 87 1.67 23.55 -24.37
C LEU A 87 1.42 22.87 -23.01
N ALA A 88 0.18 22.60 -22.66
CA ALA A 88 -0.18 21.93 -21.42
C ALA A 88 0.51 20.56 -21.28
N ARG A 89 0.58 19.81 -22.38
CA ARG A 89 1.24 18.50 -22.45
C ARG A 89 2.76 18.62 -22.30
N VAL A 90 3.41 19.57 -23.00
CA VAL A 90 4.84 19.85 -22.88
C VAL A 90 5.22 20.26 -21.45
N LEU A 91 4.39 21.10 -20.82
CA LEU A 91 4.57 21.51 -19.43
C LEU A 91 4.46 20.31 -18.46
N ALA A 92 3.54 19.38 -18.71
CA ALA A 92 3.46 18.15 -17.92
C ALA A 92 4.72 17.28 -18.07
N TRP A 93 5.24 17.12 -19.29
CA TRP A 93 6.46 16.36 -19.56
C TRP A 93 7.71 17.01 -18.96
N SER A 94 7.78 18.33 -18.93
CA SER A 94 8.85 19.09 -18.28
C SER A 94 8.65 19.29 -16.76
N ARG A 95 7.64 18.64 -16.16
CA ARG A 95 7.30 18.68 -14.73
C ARG A 95 6.84 20.05 -14.20
N HIS A 96 6.44 20.96 -15.07
CA HIS A 96 5.78 22.21 -14.71
C HIS A 96 4.28 21.96 -14.50
N PHE A 97 3.97 21.13 -13.50
CA PHE A 97 2.62 20.58 -13.31
C PHE A 97 1.56 21.66 -13.02
N ASP A 98 1.86 22.65 -12.19
CA ASP A 98 0.89 23.69 -11.82
C ASP A 98 0.44 24.47 -13.05
N GLU A 99 1.37 24.88 -13.92
CA GLU A 99 1.06 25.60 -15.15
C GLU A 99 0.31 24.71 -16.15
N SER A 100 0.71 23.45 -16.28
CA SER A 100 0.03 22.44 -17.09
C SER A 100 -1.43 22.27 -16.64
N ILE A 101 -1.65 22.07 -15.35
CA ILE A 101 -2.98 21.89 -14.74
C ILE A 101 -3.85 23.14 -14.99
N ALA A 102 -3.29 24.34 -14.80
CA ALA A 102 -4.01 25.60 -15.05
C ALA A 102 -4.40 25.74 -16.54
N THR A 103 -3.50 25.39 -17.46
CA THR A 103 -3.77 25.44 -18.90
C THR A 103 -4.85 24.44 -19.30
N TYR A 104 -4.81 23.21 -18.80
CA TYR A 104 -5.87 22.23 -19.05
C TYR A 104 -7.22 22.65 -18.46
N ARG A 105 -7.25 23.26 -17.29
CA ARG A 105 -8.50 23.81 -16.73
C ARG A 105 -9.12 24.87 -17.63
N THR A 106 -8.30 25.75 -18.21
CA THR A 106 -8.76 26.75 -19.19
C THR A 106 -9.32 26.10 -20.45
N LEU A 107 -8.64 25.09 -20.99
CA LEU A 107 -9.12 24.32 -22.15
C LEU A 107 -10.45 23.63 -21.88
N LEU A 108 -10.56 22.89 -20.77
CA LEU A 108 -11.76 22.14 -20.41
C LEU A 108 -12.95 23.01 -20.00
N ALA A 109 -12.70 24.24 -19.57
CA ALA A 109 -13.79 25.21 -19.34
C ALA A 109 -14.46 25.63 -20.65
N ARG A 110 -13.70 25.68 -21.75
CA ARG A 110 -14.21 26.02 -23.09
C ARG A 110 -14.70 24.80 -23.88
N HIS A 111 -14.02 23.67 -23.71
CA HIS A 111 -14.26 22.42 -24.44
C HIS A 111 -14.48 21.24 -23.47
N PRO A 112 -15.58 21.22 -22.70
CA PRO A 112 -15.80 20.21 -21.66
C PRO A 112 -15.99 18.78 -22.19
N GLY A 113 -16.25 18.63 -23.48
CA GLY A 113 -16.40 17.34 -24.17
C GLY A 113 -15.10 16.75 -24.73
N ASP A 114 -13.96 17.43 -24.61
CA ASP A 114 -12.71 16.97 -25.17
C ASP A 114 -12.09 15.85 -24.28
N ALA A 115 -12.18 14.61 -24.78
CA ALA A 115 -11.65 13.43 -24.08
C ALA A 115 -10.12 13.45 -23.99
N PHE A 116 -9.44 13.93 -25.06
CA PHE A 116 -8.00 13.97 -25.15
C PHE A 116 -7.38 14.96 -24.14
N ASP A 117 -7.89 16.19 -24.09
CA ASP A 117 -7.44 17.20 -23.13
C ASP A 117 -7.80 16.81 -21.70
N ARG A 118 -8.96 16.17 -21.49
CA ARG A 118 -9.34 15.63 -20.17
C ARG A 118 -8.38 14.52 -19.71
N ALA A 119 -7.98 13.62 -20.59
CA ALA A 119 -6.98 12.61 -20.29
C ALA A 119 -5.60 13.23 -20.00
N GLY A 120 -5.23 14.28 -20.73
CA GLY A 120 -4.02 15.08 -20.48
C GLY A 120 -4.03 15.74 -19.10
N TYR A 121 -5.15 16.38 -18.75
CA TYR A 121 -5.38 16.96 -17.42
C TYR A 121 -5.25 15.93 -16.31
N ALA A 122 -5.90 14.78 -16.47
CA ALA A 122 -5.82 13.69 -15.51
C ALA A 122 -4.39 13.15 -15.35
N ARG A 123 -3.62 13.05 -16.45
CA ARG A 123 -2.20 12.67 -16.37
C ARG A 123 -1.36 13.70 -15.61
N ALA A 124 -1.54 14.98 -15.87
CA ALA A 124 -0.84 16.05 -15.17
C ALA A 124 -1.12 16.02 -13.65
N LEU A 125 -2.38 15.83 -13.25
CA LEU A 125 -2.78 15.63 -11.86
C LEU A 125 -2.11 14.38 -11.25
N ALA A 126 -2.11 13.26 -11.96
CA ALA A 126 -1.54 12.02 -11.45
C ALA A 126 -0.01 12.12 -11.25
N TRP A 127 0.71 12.72 -12.21
CA TRP A 127 2.17 12.91 -12.14
C TRP A 127 2.59 13.94 -11.10
N SER A 128 1.74 14.92 -10.78
CA SER A 128 1.97 15.86 -9.67
C SER A 128 1.62 15.30 -8.29
N GLY A 129 1.24 14.00 -8.19
CA GLY A 129 0.89 13.36 -6.92
C GLY A 129 -0.60 13.49 -6.54
N HIS A 130 -1.42 14.15 -7.35
CA HIS A 130 -2.85 14.34 -7.13
C HIS A 130 -3.70 13.20 -7.74
N SER A 131 -3.25 11.94 -7.55
CA SER A 131 -3.91 10.75 -8.13
C SER A 131 -5.40 10.67 -7.80
N LYS A 132 -5.78 11.14 -6.62
CA LYS A 132 -7.17 11.13 -6.14
C LYS A 132 -8.08 12.04 -6.97
N GLU A 133 -7.56 13.17 -7.42
CA GLU A 133 -8.27 14.11 -8.30
C GLU A 133 -8.20 13.64 -9.76
N ALA A 134 -7.11 12.97 -10.14
CA ALA A 134 -6.93 12.40 -11.48
C ALA A 134 -7.93 11.28 -11.80
N ILE A 135 -8.23 10.40 -10.84
CA ILE A 135 -9.10 9.23 -11.02
C ILE A 135 -10.48 9.59 -11.60
N PRO A 136 -11.25 10.54 -11.06
CA PRO A 136 -12.53 10.92 -11.65
C PRO A 136 -12.39 11.53 -13.05
N GLU A 137 -11.32 12.27 -13.34
CA GLU A 137 -11.10 12.85 -14.66
C GLU A 137 -10.76 11.77 -15.70
N PHE A 138 -9.93 10.77 -15.34
CA PHE A 138 -9.71 9.60 -16.20
C PHE A 138 -11.01 8.84 -16.49
N ARG A 139 -11.87 8.64 -15.50
CA ARG A 139 -13.18 7.99 -15.71
C ARG A 139 -14.05 8.75 -16.69
N ARG A 140 -14.06 10.09 -16.60
CA ARG A 140 -14.81 10.95 -17.55
C ARG A 140 -14.22 10.87 -18.95
N ALA A 141 -12.89 10.88 -19.08
CA ALA A 141 -12.23 10.74 -20.39
C ALA A 141 -12.53 9.37 -21.03
N ILE A 142 -12.44 8.27 -20.27
CA ILE A 142 -12.79 6.92 -20.73
C ILE A 142 -14.29 6.79 -21.09
N ALA A 143 -15.17 7.51 -20.39
CA ALA A 143 -16.60 7.54 -20.73
C ALA A 143 -16.87 8.28 -22.07
N GLN A 144 -16.05 9.24 -22.43
CA GLN A 144 -16.11 9.99 -23.69
C GLN A 144 -15.45 9.20 -24.85
N ASP A 145 -14.29 8.57 -24.58
CA ASP A 145 -13.62 7.66 -25.51
C ASP A 145 -13.15 6.39 -24.78
N SER A 146 -13.91 5.33 -24.95
CA SER A 146 -13.63 4.02 -24.33
C SER A 146 -12.55 3.21 -25.06
N THR A 147 -12.15 3.64 -26.27
CA THR A 147 -11.19 2.93 -27.14
C THR A 147 -9.75 3.36 -26.89
N ASP A 148 -9.52 4.50 -26.25
CA ASP A 148 -8.19 5.00 -25.92
C ASP A 148 -7.55 4.16 -24.80
N LEU A 149 -6.69 3.22 -25.22
CA LEU A 149 -5.95 2.35 -24.29
C LEU A 149 -4.91 3.11 -23.48
N GLU A 150 -4.32 4.18 -24.01
CA GLU A 150 -3.34 5.02 -23.30
C GLU A 150 -4.00 5.75 -22.12
N THR A 151 -5.20 6.26 -22.33
CA THR A 151 -5.99 6.85 -21.22
C THR A 151 -6.32 5.81 -20.17
N ARG A 152 -6.63 4.57 -20.56
CA ARG A 152 -6.89 3.47 -19.63
C ARG A 152 -5.64 3.04 -18.85
N ILE A 153 -4.47 3.03 -19.50
CA ILE A 153 -3.17 2.80 -18.82
C ILE A 153 -2.90 3.90 -17.79
N GLY A 154 -3.10 5.17 -18.18
CA GLY A 154 -2.97 6.31 -17.26
C GLY A 154 -3.89 6.18 -16.04
N TYR A 155 -5.15 5.79 -16.26
CA TYR A 155 -6.10 5.50 -15.20
C TYR A 155 -5.63 4.37 -14.27
N ALA A 156 -5.16 3.26 -14.82
CA ALA A 156 -4.63 2.13 -14.06
C ALA A 156 -3.40 2.54 -13.21
N ARG A 157 -2.50 3.33 -13.77
CA ARG A 157 -1.36 3.91 -13.03
C ARG A 157 -1.82 4.80 -11.89
N ALA A 158 -2.78 5.70 -12.12
CA ALA A 158 -3.34 6.57 -11.09
C ALA A 158 -4.00 5.76 -9.95
N LEU A 159 -4.74 4.70 -10.28
CA LEU A 159 -5.29 3.77 -9.29
C LEU A 159 -4.19 3.09 -8.47
N SER A 160 -3.09 2.66 -9.11
CA SER A 160 -1.98 2.01 -8.42
C SER A 160 -1.28 2.97 -7.46
N TRP A 161 -1.02 4.22 -7.87
CA TRP A 161 -0.45 5.26 -7.00
C TRP A 161 -1.41 5.70 -5.89
N ASP A 162 -2.72 5.61 -6.15
CA ASP A 162 -3.74 5.78 -5.11
C ASP A 162 -3.83 4.56 -4.17
N GLY A 163 -3.14 3.44 -4.46
CA GLY A 163 -3.11 2.20 -3.69
C GLY A 163 -4.31 1.28 -3.94
N ASP A 164 -5.18 1.58 -4.91
CA ASP A 164 -6.19 0.63 -5.40
C ASP A 164 -5.56 -0.37 -6.36
N LEU A 165 -4.72 -1.26 -5.81
CA LEU A 165 -3.97 -2.25 -6.60
C LEU A 165 -4.90 -3.26 -7.29
N ALA A 166 -6.09 -3.50 -6.73
CA ALA A 166 -7.08 -4.37 -7.33
C ALA A 166 -7.72 -3.73 -8.57
N GLY A 167 -8.15 -2.46 -8.45
CA GLY A 167 -8.66 -1.68 -9.56
C GLY A 167 -7.62 -1.50 -10.67
N ALA A 168 -6.39 -1.15 -10.30
CA ALA A 168 -5.27 -1.01 -11.24
C ALA A 168 -5.04 -2.31 -12.03
N SER A 169 -4.95 -3.45 -11.34
CA SER A 169 -4.79 -4.76 -11.98
C SER A 169 -5.92 -5.09 -12.96
N ALA A 170 -7.16 -4.75 -12.61
CA ALA A 170 -8.32 -4.96 -13.48
C ALA A 170 -8.23 -4.12 -14.76
N GLU A 171 -7.86 -2.84 -14.65
CA GLU A 171 -7.73 -1.96 -15.82
C GLU A 171 -6.56 -2.36 -16.72
N PHE A 172 -5.38 -2.70 -16.18
CA PHE A 172 -4.27 -3.22 -16.99
C PHE A 172 -4.66 -4.49 -17.74
N ARG A 173 -5.41 -5.41 -17.10
CA ARG A 173 -5.91 -6.62 -17.78
C ARG A 173 -6.92 -6.32 -18.88
N ARG A 174 -7.75 -5.27 -18.73
CA ARG A 174 -8.64 -4.82 -19.80
C ARG A 174 -7.86 -4.33 -21.01
N VAL A 175 -6.77 -3.58 -20.78
CA VAL A 175 -5.86 -3.17 -21.87
C VAL A 175 -5.25 -4.39 -22.56
N ILE A 176 -4.72 -5.36 -21.80
CA ILE A 176 -4.12 -6.59 -22.35
C ILE A 176 -5.16 -7.45 -23.09
N ALA A 177 -6.42 -7.45 -22.64
CA ALA A 177 -7.49 -8.15 -23.35
C ALA A 177 -7.81 -7.52 -24.72
N ALA A 178 -7.70 -6.19 -24.83
CA ALA A 178 -7.86 -5.46 -26.08
C ALA A 178 -6.60 -5.52 -26.96
N ASP A 179 -5.42 -5.37 -26.36
CA ASP A 179 -4.13 -5.48 -27.03
C ASP A 179 -3.13 -6.31 -26.20
N ARG A 180 -2.96 -7.57 -26.58
CA ARG A 180 -2.04 -8.51 -25.90
C ARG A 180 -0.56 -8.12 -26.01
N ARG A 181 -0.21 -7.25 -26.96
CA ARG A 181 1.16 -6.79 -27.21
C ARG A 181 1.45 -5.45 -26.53
N ASN A 182 0.56 -4.95 -25.72
CA ASN A 182 0.79 -3.70 -24.99
C ASN A 182 1.80 -3.93 -23.85
N GLY A 183 3.06 -3.58 -24.11
CA GLY A 183 4.17 -3.75 -23.16
C GLY A 183 3.99 -2.95 -21.87
N ASP A 184 3.45 -1.73 -21.97
CA ASP A 184 3.23 -0.84 -20.82
C ASP A 184 2.16 -1.36 -19.87
N ALA A 185 1.14 -2.03 -20.38
CA ALA A 185 0.15 -2.68 -19.54
C ALA A 185 0.71 -3.91 -18.81
N TRP A 186 1.60 -4.68 -19.46
CA TRP A 186 2.33 -5.77 -18.79
C TRP A 186 3.27 -5.23 -17.70
N LEU A 187 3.98 -4.12 -17.97
CA LEU A 187 4.84 -3.45 -16.99
C LEU A 187 4.03 -2.95 -15.78
N GLY A 188 2.86 -2.37 -16.03
CA GLY A 188 1.94 -1.96 -14.97
C GLY A 188 1.48 -3.13 -14.09
N LEU A 189 1.18 -4.30 -14.68
CA LEU A 189 0.89 -5.51 -13.92
C LEU A 189 2.10 -6.01 -13.10
N ALA A 190 3.32 -5.89 -13.64
CA ALA A 190 4.54 -6.23 -12.92
C ALA A 190 4.69 -5.40 -11.64
N THR A 191 4.55 -4.08 -11.77
CA THR A 191 4.61 -3.14 -10.63
C THR A 191 3.52 -3.45 -9.59
N VAL A 192 2.28 -3.70 -10.02
CA VAL A 192 1.18 -4.07 -9.11
C VAL A 192 1.46 -5.39 -8.40
N ALA A 193 2.01 -6.39 -9.09
CA ALA A 193 2.36 -7.68 -8.49
C ALA A 193 3.44 -7.51 -7.41
N ARG A 194 4.47 -6.72 -7.69
CA ARG A 194 5.54 -6.41 -6.72
C ARG A 194 4.98 -5.71 -5.48
N TRP A 195 4.14 -4.70 -5.63
CA TRP A 195 3.53 -3.99 -4.50
C TRP A 195 2.58 -4.87 -3.67
N ARG A 196 2.07 -5.95 -4.25
CA ARG A 196 1.32 -6.99 -3.54
C ARG A 196 2.21 -8.07 -2.89
N GLY A 197 3.54 -7.93 -2.96
CA GLY A 197 4.47 -8.90 -2.40
C GLY A 197 4.56 -10.21 -3.20
N ALA A 198 4.30 -10.15 -4.51
CA ALA A 198 4.38 -11.31 -5.42
C ALA A 198 5.54 -11.12 -6.43
N PRO A 199 6.81 -11.16 -6.00
CA PRO A 199 7.96 -10.84 -6.86
C PRO A 199 8.12 -11.80 -8.04
N THR A 200 7.76 -13.08 -7.89
CA THR A 200 7.80 -14.06 -8.99
C THR A 200 6.80 -13.72 -10.10
N ALA A 201 5.61 -13.25 -9.74
CA ALA A 201 4.64 -12.78 -10.73
C ALA A 201 5.10 -11.47 -11.38
N SER A 202 5.70 -10.56 -10.61
CA SER A 202 6.31 -9.33 -11.14
C SER A 202 7.39 -9.66 -12.16
N ASP A 203 8.32 -10.57 -11.87
CA ASP A 203 9.36 -11.04 -12.78
C ASP A 203 8.76 -11.56 -14.11
N ALA A 204 7.77 -12.46 -14.02
CA ALA A 204 7.11 -13.02 -15.19
C ALA A 204 6.39 -11.97 -16.06
N PHE A 205 5.77 -10.97 -15.44
CA PHE A 205 5.13 -9.86 -16.15
C PHE A 205 6.15 -8.89 -16.74
N THR A 206 7.28 -8.66 -16.07
CA THR A 206 8.40 -7.84 -16.56
C THR A 206 9.00 -8.42 -17.83
N GLU A 207 9.20 -9.74 -17.89
CA GLU A 207 9.69 -10.39 -19.10
C GLU A 207 8.68 -10.29 -20.26
N ARG A 208 7.37 -10.38 -19.99
CA ARG A 208 6.34 -10.14 -21.01
C ARG A 208 6.34 -8.69 -21.47
N ALA A 209 6.48 -7.73 -20.56
CA ALA A 209 6.58 -6.32 -20.87
C ALA A 209 7.77 -6.05 -21.81
N ALA A 210 8.94 -6.63 -21.51
CA ALA A 210 10.13 -6.52 -22.33
C ALA A 210 9.95 -7.12 -23.74
N ALA A 211 9.32 -8.29 -23.82
CA ALA A 211 9.02 -8.94 -25.10
C ALA A 211 8.05 -8.14 -25.99
N HIS A 212 7.28 -7.25 -25.41
CA HIS A 212 6.29 -6.41 -26.11
C HIS A 212 6.68 -4.92 -26.16
N GLY A 213 7.95 -4.59 -25.92
CA GLY A 213 8.49 -3.25 -26.18
C GLY A 213 8.04 -2.18 -25.18
N ALA A 214 7.82 -2.56 -23.92
CA ALA A 214 7.58 -1.58 -22.86
C ALA A 214 8.71 -0.56 -22.73
N ASP A 215 8.43 0.56 -22.08
CA ASP A 215 9.41 1.62 -21.81
C ASP A 215 10.68 1.08 -21.14
N LYS A 216 11.84 1.43 -21.71
CA LYS A 216 13.13 0.89 -21.29
C LYS A 216 13.54 1.33 -19.87
N GLU A 217 13.20 2.57 -19.48
CA GLU A 217 13.50 3.13 -18.17
C GLU A 217 12.69 2.38 -17.10
N GLY A 218 11.37 2.27 -17.28
CA GLY A 218 10.49 1.54 -16.38
C GLY A 218 10.82 0.04 -16.29
N LEU A 219 11.24 -0.58 -17.41
CA LEU A 219 11.75 -1.97 -17.39
C LEU A 219 13.02 -2.10 -16.55
N GLY A 220 13.94 -1.13 -16.66
CA GLY A 220 15.17 -1.09 -15.86
C GLY A 220 14.89 -1.00 -14.37
N GLU A 221 13.98 -0.11 -13.98
CA GLU A 221 13.55 0.06 -12.58
C GLU A 221 12.90 -1.21 -12.03
N GLU A 222 11.96 -1.81 -12.78
CA GLU A 222 11.24 -2.98 -12.33
C GLU A 222 12.18 -4.21 -12.23
N ARG A 223 13.08 -4.42 -13.21
CA ARG A 223 14.11 -5.48 -13.14
C ARG A 223 15.02 -5.32 -11.95
N ASN A 224 15.44 -4.09 -11.63
CA ASN A 224 16.26 -3.84 -10.45
C ASN A 224 15.48 -4.14 -9.16
N ALA A 225 14.22 -3.71 -9.06
CA ALA A 225 13.37 -3.99 -7.90
C ALA A 225 13.12 -5.50 -7.71
N VAL A 226 12.87 -6.23 -8.80
CA VAL A 226 12.74 -7.70 -8.80
C VAL A 226 14.05 -8.35 -8.35
N ARG A 227 15.20 -7.92 -8.90
CA ARG A 227 16.51 -8.43 -8.49
C ARG A 227 16.74 -8.27 -6.98
N LEU A 228 16.45 -7.08 -6.44
CA LEU A 228 16.57 -6.80 -5.00
C LEU A 228 15.65 -7.68 -4.14
N ALA A 229 14.45 -8.02 -4.63
CA ALA A 229 13.52 -8.89 -3.92
C ALA A 229 14.00 -10.35 -3.82
N PHE A 230 14.84 -10.78 -4.76
CA PHE A 230 15.41 -12.12 -4.79
C PHE A 230 16.82 -12.23 -4.20
N GLN A 231 17.44 -11.10 -3.84
CA GLN A 231 18.77 -11.13 -3.22
C GLN A 231 18.74 -11.86 -1.88
N PRO A 232 19.70 -12.75 -1.60
CA PRO A 232 19.84 -13.35 -0.29
C PRO A 232 20.12 -12.29 0.78
N THR A 233 19.66 -12.56 1.99
CA THR A 233 19.95 -11.74 3.16
C THR A 233 20.37 -12.62 4.32
N ALA A 234 21.32 -12.17 5.11
CA ALA A 234 21.58 -12.73 6.43
C ALA A 234 21.52 -11.62 7.48
N GLY A 235 20.99 -11.96 8.63
CA GLY A 235 20.81 -11.04 9.72
C GLY A 235 21.19 -11.65 11.06
N ALA A 236 21.46 -10.79 12.01
CA ALA A 236 21.62 -11.15 13.41
C ALA A 236 20.95 -10.09 14.28
N GLY A 237 20.54 -10.48 15.45
CA GLY A 237 19.93 -9.55 16.38
C GLY A 237 19.83 -10.08 17.78
N TRP A 238 19.22 -9.28 18.61
CA TRP A 238 18.95 -9.56 19.99
C TRP A 238 17.50 -9.21 20.31
N THR A 239 16.81 -10.09 21.05
CA THR A 239 15.44 -9.83 21.51
C THR A 239 15.37 -9.95 23.02
N GLY A 240 14.57 -9.10 23.64
CA GLY A 240 14.29 -9.17 25.07
C GLY A 240 12.84 -8.77 25.34
N SER A 241 12.19 -9.47 26.24
CA SER A 241 10.86 -9.13 26.72
C SER A 241 10.73 -9.38 28.22
N ARG A 242 9.82 -8.67 28.82
CA ARG A 242 9.44 -8.83 30.22
C ARG A 242 7.93 -8.80 30.35
N GLU A 243 7.40 -9.76 31.05
CA GLU A 243 6.02 -9.83 31.49
C GLU A 243 5.96 -9.82 32.99
N ARG A 244 5.06 -9.06 33.58
CA ARG A 244 4.82 -9.05 35.02
C ARG A 244 3.35 -8.84 35.33
N GLN A 245 2.91 -9.46 36.41
CA GLN A 245 1.64 -9.16 37.07
C GLN A 245 1.94 -8.59 38.46
N ILE A 246 1.28 -7.49 38.78
CA ILE A 246 1.41 -6.80 40.08
C ILE A 246 0.10 -7.03 40.82
N THR A 247 0.14 -7.59 42.02
CA THR A 247 -0.97 -7.58 42.97
C THR A 247 -0.80 -6.39 43.93
N SER A 248 -1.81 -6.04 44.72
CA SER A 248 -1.89 -4.81 45.52
C SER A 248 -0.63 -4.44 46.31
N ASP A 249 0.19 -5.43 46.70
CA ASP A 249 1.38 -5.20 47.56
C ASP A 249 2.67 -5.89 47.04
N SER A 250 2.60 -6.70 45.98
CA SER A 250 3.79 -7.41 45.48
C SER A 250 3.65 -7.80 44.00
N THR A 251 4.79 -8.02 43.33
CA THR A 251 4.81 -8.62 41.99
C THR A 251 4.44 -10.10 42.11
N ALA A 252 3.28 -10.50 41.57
CA ALA A 252 2.79 -11.87 41.65
C ALA A 252 3.62 -12.82 40.75
N PHE A 253 4.08 -12.33 39.60
CA PHE A 253 5.04 -13.02 38.78
C PHE A 253 5.79 -12.07 37.82
N ARG A 254 6.99 -12.46 37.43
CA ARG A 254 7.78 -11.74 36.43
C ARG A 254 8.51 -12.76 35.57
N LEU A 255 8.17 -12.79 34.29
CA LEU A 255 8.84 -13.61 33.29
C LEU A 255 9.71 -12.71 32.41
N GLU A 256 10.97 -13.06 32.28
CA GLU A 256 11.91 -12.39 31.39
C GLU A 256 12.41 -13.37 30.34
N THR A 257 12.52 -12.87 29.12
CA THR A 257 13.09 -13.63 27.99
C THR A 257 14.12 -12.75 27.31
N VAL A 258 15.32 -13.27 27.10
CA VAL A 258 16.35 -12.52 26.37
C VAL A 258 17.27 -13.47 25.60
N GLY A 259 17.73 -13.04 24.45
CA GLY A 259 18.74 -13.78 23.72
C GLY A 259 18.98 -13.34 22.28
N PRO A 260 20.09 -13.82 21.74
CA PRO A 260 20.47 -13.59 20.35
C PRO A 260 19.67 -14.45 19.37
N PHE A 261 19.61 -13.99 18.13
CA PHE A 261 19.18 -14.77 17.01
C PHE A 261 20.04 -14.47 15.78
N VAL A 262 20.08 -15.41 14.85
CA VAL A 262 20.55 -15.23 13.48
C VAL A 262 19.47 -15.70 12.53
N ASP A 263 19.30 -15.02 11.43
CA ASP A 263 18.33 -15.38 10.41
C ASP A 263 18.88 -15.15 9.01
N GLY A 264 18.28 -15.83 8.04
CA GLY A 264 18.62 -15.69 6.65
C GLY A 264 17.45 -15.94 5.74
N ARG A 265 17.49 -15.34 4.58
CA ARG A 265 16.53 -15.54 3.50
C ARG A 265 17.27 -15.74 2.19
N ALA A 266 16.75 -16.63 1.38
CA ALA A 266 17.25 -16.90 0.05
C ALA A 266 16.09 -17.35 -0.85
N THR A 267 16.33 -17.36 -2.16
CA THR A 267 15.39 -17.92 -3.14
C THR A 267 16.06 -19.01 -3.94
N LEU A 268 15.34 -20.12 -4.10
CA LEU A 268 15.74 -21.21 -4.98
C LEU A 268 15.07 -20.99 -6.34
N GLY A 269 15.85 -20.57 -7.33
CA GLY A 269 15.42 -20.43 -8.71
C GLY A 269 14.29 -19.41 -8.91
N ARG A 270 14.08 -18.38 -8.20
CA ARG A 270 12.98 -17.39 -8.29
C ARG A 270 11.56 -17.92 -7.99
N THR A 271 11.41 -19.20 -7.67
CA THR A 271 10.07 -19.80 -7.45
C THR A 271 9.79 -20.18 -6.01
N VAL A 272 10.83 -20.45 -5.23
CA VAL A 272 10.70 -20.85 -3.83
C VAL A 272 11.54 -19.91 -2.97
N GLY A 273 10.88 -19.14 -2.11
CA GLY A 273 11.53 -18.40 -1.06
C GLY A 273 11.82 -19.30 0.13
N MET A 274 13.01 -19.18 0.71
CA MET A 274 13.40 -19.89 1.92
C MET A 274 13.78 -18.87 2.98
N ALA A 275 13.36 -19.11 4.22
CA ALA A 275 13.83 -18.36 5.38
C ALA A 275 14.20 -19.34 6.48
N ALA A 276 15.25 -19.03 7.23
CA ALA A 276 15.63 -19.79 8.39
C ALA A 276 16.02 -18.85 9.53
N ARG A 277 15.70 -19.22 10.76
CA ARG A 277 16.12 -18.51 11.96
C ARG A 277 16.58 -19.51 13.01
N VAL A 278 17.68 -19.19 13.66
CA VAL A 278 18.14 -19.87 14.86
C VAL A 278 18.16 -18.85 15.99
N SER A 279 17.60 -19.18 17.12
CA SER A 279 17.62 -18.32 18.30
C SER A 279 18.02 -19.12 19.55
N ARG A 280 18.70 -18.47 20.47
CA ARG A 280 19.04 -19.02 21.76
C ARG A 280 18.56 -18.06 22.83
N LEU A 281 17.45 -18.39 23.47
CA LEU A 281 16.79 -17.55 24.43
C LEU A 281 17.04 -18.08 25.85
N HIS A 282 17.21 -17.16 26.79
CA HIS A 282 17.19 -17.42 28.20
C HIS A 282 15.85 -16.92 28.74
N LEU A 283 15.13 -17.80 29.42
CA LEU A 283 13.83 -17.53 30.01
C LEU A 283 13.94 -17.78 31.50
N TRP A 284 13.61 -16.80 32.35
CA TRP A 284 13.57 -16.98 33.76
C TRP A 284 12.34 -16.31 34.40
N GLU A 285 11.79 -16.94 35.40
CA GLU A 285 10.68 -16.41 36.16
C GLU A 285 11.19 -16.03 37.56
N ILE A 286 10.83 -14.86 38.05
CA ILE A 286 11.12 -14.37 39.39
C ILE A 286 9.77 -14.15 40.09
N ASN A 287 9.57 -14.79 41.26
CA ASN A 287 8.43 -14.57 42.12
C ASN A 287 8.90 -13.83 43.40
N PRO A 288 8.83 -12.49 43.42
CA PRO A 288 9.44 -11.70 44.51
C PRO A 288 8.77 -11.85 45.89
N GLY A 289 7.58 -12.45 45.94
CA GLY A 289 6.82 -12.63 47.20
C GLY A 289 7.08 -13.94 47.94
N LEU A 290 7.99 -14.80 47.44
CA LEU A 290 8.33 -16.07 48.08
C LEU A 290 9.75 -16.01 48.62
N PRO A 291 10.03 -16.66 49.79
CA PRO A 291 11.40 -16.70 50.33
C PRO A 291 12.37 -17.20 49.23
N THR A 292 13.54 -16.59 49.15
CA THR A 292 14.58 -16.86 48.15
C THR A 292 15.07 -18.31 48.10
N ASP A 293 14.63 -19.12 49.04
CA ASP A 293 14.99 -20.54 49.20
C ASP A 293 13.94 -21.52 48.65
N THR A 294 12.81 -21.03 48.16
CA THR A 294 11.78 -21.88 47.58
C THR A 294 11.86 -21.85 46.06
N THR A 295 12.21 -22.90 45.50
CA THR A 295 12.25 -23.58 44.17
C THR A 295 11.27 -23.15 43.07
N LEU A 296 10.79 -21.92 43.04
CA LEU A 296 9.79 -21.44 42.09
C LEU A 296 10.34 -20.50 40.97
N ASN A 297 11.65 -20.35 40.89
CA ASN A 297 12.28 -19.58 39.85
C ASN A 297 12.66 -20.51 38.70
N TYR A 298 12.00 -20.38 37.56
CA TYR A 298 12.46 -21.06 36.34
C TYR A 298 13.72 -20.39 35.84
N ASP A 299 14.68 -21.19 35.46
CA ASP A 299 15.84 -20.77 34.68
C ASP A 299 15.99 -21.76 33.53
N LEU A 300 15.47 -21.38 32.38
CA LEU A 300 15.43 -22.21 31.16
C LEU A 300 16.25 -21.58 30.05
N ARG A 301 16.98 -22.42 29.33
CA ARG A 301 17.56 -22.04 28.06
C ARG A 301 16.76 -22.72 26.96
N SER A 302 16.34 -21.93 25.96
CA SER A 302 15.67 -22.42 24.77
C SER A 302 16.55 -22.23 23.56
N THR A 303 16.80 -23.31 22.82
CA THR A 303 17.40 -23.23 21.48
C THR A 303 16.33 -23.58 20.49
N ALA A 304 16.03 -22.65 19.56
CA ALA A 304 15.00 -22.85 18.56
C ALA A 304 15.59 -22.69 17.16
N PHE A 305 15.16 -23.58 16.27
CA PHE A 305 15.35 -23.51 14.83
C PHE A 305 13.99 -23.36 14.17
N ARG A 306 13.87 -22.46 13.20
CA ARG A 306 12.69 -22.30 12.36
C ARG A 306 13.13 -22.24 10.91
N GLY A 307 12.48 -23.01 10.05
CA GLY A 307 12.65 -22.97 8.62
C GLY A 307 11.31 -22.80 7.92
N ASP A 308 11.23 -21.87 6.99
CA ASP A 308 10.01 -21.55 6.24
C ASP A 308 10.30 -21.61 4.73
N LEU A 309 9.38 -22.19 3.98
CA LEU A 309 9.35 -22.20 2.53
C LEU A 309 8.14 -21.40 2.05
N ASN A 310 8.34 -20.51 1.10
CA ASN A 310 7.30 -19.73 0.46
C ASN A 310 7.23 -20.10 -1.02
N PHE A 311 6.08 -20.61 -1.46
CA PHE A 311 5.85 -21.02 -2.84
C PHE A 311 5.25 -19.87 -3.63
N LEU A 312 6.07 -19.07 -4.27
CA LEU A 312 5.68 -17.88 -5.03
C LEU A 312 5.24 -18.22 -6.46
N ARG A 313 4.67 -19.39 -6.68
CA ARG A 313 4.54 -20.01 -8.00
C ARG A 313 3.59 -19.34 -8.95
N SER A 314 2.50 -18.80 -8.46
CA SER A 314 1.53 -18.23 -9.37
C SER A 314 0.71 -17.14 -8.69
N TYR A 315 0.74 -15.98 -9.28
CA TYR A 315 -0.36 -15.06 -9.09
C TYR A 315 -1.61 -15.65 -9.79
N PRO A 316 -2.76 -15.79 -9.13
CA PRO A 316 -3.11 -15.12 -7.87
C PRO A 316 -2.95 -15.94 -6.59
N VAL A 317 -2.41 -17.14 -6.61
CA VAL A 317 -2.33 -18.02 -5.42
C VAL A 317 -0.90 -18.15 -4.92
N GLN A 318 -0.72 -18.03 -3.61
CA GLN A 318 0.54 -18.19 -2.91
C GLN A 318 0.38 -19.15 -1.72
N ALA A 319 1.44 -19.86 -1.39
CA ALA A 319 1.46 -20.77 -0.26
C ALA A 319 2.78 -20.65 0.51
N SER A 320 2.72 -20.89 1.82
CA SER A 320 3.89 -21.05 2.67
C SER A 320 3.74 -22.27 3.56
N ALA A 321 4.87 -22.90 3.88
CA ALA A 321 4.94 -23.95 4.87
C ALA A 321 6.26 -23.84 5.64
N GLY A 322 6.24 -24.13 6.92
CA GLY A 322 7.43 -24.07 7.75
C GLY A 322 7.39 -25.07 8.90
N ILE A 323 8.57 -25.32 9.43
CA ILE A 323 8.77 -26.17 10.59
C ILE A 323 9.58 -25.39 11.63
N ALA A 324 9.23 -25.59 12.89
CA ALA A 324 9.97 -25.08 14.04
C ALA A 324 10.35 -26.24 14.94
N TYR A 325 11.60 -26.25 15.36
CA TYR A 325 12.08 -27.15 16.41
C TYR A 325 12.62 -26.32 17.54
N GLN A 326 12.21 -26.62 18.77
CA GLN A 326 12.63 -25.89 19.97
C GLN A 326 13.00 -26.88 21.06
N ARG A 327 14.21 -26.75 21.58
CA ARG A 327 14.72 -27.54 22.69
C ARG A 327 14.84 -26.67 23.95
N PHE A 328 14.39 -27.22 25.07
CA PHE A 328 14.48 -26.59 26.39
C PHE A 328 15.49 -27.31 27.27
N GLU A 329 16.32 -26.54 27.97
CA GLU A 329 17.32 -27.02 28.91
C GLU A 329 17.11 -26.28 30.23
N ALA A 330 16.85 -27.00 31.31
CA ALA A 330 16.83 -26.42 32.64
C ALA A 330 18.27 -26.10 33.08
N ARG A 331 18.52 -24.88 33.52
CA ARG A 331 19.82 -24.48 34.09
C ARG A 331 19.91 -24.77 35.58
N ASN A 332 18.75 -24.88 36.24
CA ASN A 332 18.66 -25.18 37.66
C ASN A 332 18.09 -26.58 37.88
N SER A 333 18.80 -27.45 38.57
CA SER A 333 18.42 -28.85 38.80
C SER A 333 17.17 -29.03 39.66
N THR A 334 16.70 -27.96 40.33
CA THR A 334 15.50 -27.97 41.16
C THR A 334 14.21 -27.68 40.43
N VAL A 335 14.27 -27.22 39.17
CA VAL A 335 13.07 -27.10 38.30
C VAL A 335 12.83 -28.45 37.63
N LEU A 336 12.11 -29.30 38.33
CA LEU A 336 11.67 -30.58 37.78
C LEU A 336 10.63 -30.32 36.70
N TYR A 337 11.00 -30.61 35.47
CA TYR A 337 9.98 -30.99 34.50
C TYR A 337 9.25 -32.22 35.06
N PRO A 338 7.92 -32.27 35.05
CA PRO A 338 7.22 -33.50 35.36
C PRO A 338 7.86 -34.65 34.61
N LEU A 339 8.18 -35.72 35.29
CA LEU A 339 8.79 -36.89 34.75
C LEU A 339 8.14 -37.33 33.44
N GLY A 340 8.91 -37.37 32.36
CA GLY A 340 8.46 -37.84 31.04
C GLY A 340 8.00 -36.78 30.04
N SER A 341 8.06 -35.49 30.35
CA SER A 341 7.78 -34.48 29.32
C SER A 341 8.95 -34.30 28.38
N ASP A 342 8.66 -34.28 27.09
CA ASP A 342 9.65 -34.01 26.05
C ASP A 342 10.29 -32.64 26.29
N LYS A 343 11.61 -32.60 26.31
CA LYS A 343 12.39 -31.36 26.34
C LYS A 343 12.36 -30.67 24.98
N ASP A 344 11.79 -31.30 24.01
CA ASP A 344 11.79 -30.92 22.62
C ASP A 344 10.36 -30.66 22.15
N PHE A 345 10.19 -29.59 21.40
CA PHE A 345 8.92 -29.22 20.79
C PHE A 345 9.08 -29.08 19.28
N VAL A 346 8.18 -29.70 18.54
CA VAL A 346 8.08 -29.53 17.08
C VAL A 346 6.81 -28.76 16.75
N GLY A 347 6.98 -27.62 16.11
CA GLY A 347 5.92 -26.80 15.56
C GLY A 347 5.91 -26.85 14.04
N PHE A 348 4.81 -26.39 13.47
CA PHE A 348 4.69 -26.16 12.02
C PHE A 348 3.82 -24.95 11.74
N ASN A 349 3.96 -24.41 10.54
CA ASN A 349 3.00 -23.48 9.96
C ASN A 349 2.73 -23.85 8.51
N ALA A 350 1.50 -23.65 8.06
CA ALA A 350 1.12 -23.73 6.66
C ALA A 350 0.08 -22.66 6.38
N ARG A 351 0.21 -21.96 5.29
CA ARG A 351 -0.76 -20.93 4.87
C ARG A 351 -0.92 -20.93 3.35
N LEU A 352 -2.16 -20.80 2.92
CA LEU A 352 -2.58 -20.62 1.54
C LEU A 352 -3.37 -19.30 1.46
N TRP A 353 -3.09 -18.47 0.46
CA TRP A 353 -3.90 -17.27 0.19
C TRP A 353 -3.93 -16.96 -1.30
N GLY A 354 -4.95 -16.20 -1.71
CA GLY A 354 -5.15 -15.87 -3.10
C GLY A 354 -5.75 -14.47 -3.28
N TYR A 355 -5.58 -13.91 -4.47
CA TYR A 355 -6.13 -12.60 -4.83
C TYR A 355 -7.24 -12.78 -5.86
N ALA A 356 -8.48 -12.54 -5.45
CA ALA A 356 -9.66 -12.56 -6.30
C ALA A 356 -10.24 -11.13 -6.41
N GLY A 357 -9.63 -10.33 -7.26
CA GLY A 357 -9.97 -8.91 -7.38
C GLY A 357 -9.67 -8.15 -6.08
N ARG A 358 -10.71 -7.68 -5.41
CA ARG A 358 -10.63 -6.96 -4.11
C ARG A 358 -10.73 -7.89 -2.90
N LEU A 359 -10.88 -9.17 -3.11
CA LEU A 359 -10.93 -10.18 -2.07
C LEU A 359 -9.62 -10.95 -1.98
N THR A 360 -9.20 -11.26 -0.75
CA THR A 360 -8.03 -12.10 -0.47
C THR A 360 -8.46 -13.18 0.53
N PRO A 361 -8.99 -14.30 0.05
CA PRO A 361 -9.24 -15.46 0.89
C PRO A 361 -7.92 -16.07 1.36
N SER A 362 -7.93 -16.64 2.57
CA SER A 362 -6.80 -17.37 3.13
C SER A 362 -7.26 -18.55 3.99
N ALA A 363 -6.41 -19.55 4.09
CA ALA A 363 -6.53 -20.65 5.03
C ALA A 363 -5.17 -20.90 5.66
N GLY A 364 -5.14 -21.19 6.96
CA GLY A 364 -3.91 -21.42 7.71
C GLY A 364 -4.05 -22.58 8.68
N ALA A 365 -2.90 -23.19 9.00
CA ALA A 365 -2.75 -24.10 10.11
C ALA A 365 -1.39 -23.88 10.76
N THR A 366 -1.35 -23.83 12.08
CA THR A 366 -0.13 -23.65 12.85
C THR A 366 -0.10 -24.60 14.03
N ARG A 367 1.11 -24.97 14.46
CA ARG A 367 1.36 -25.57 15.77
C ARG A 367 2.52 -24.82 16.40
N ASP A 368 2.20 -24.10 17.48
CA ASP A 368 3.15 -23.26 18.20
C ASP A 368 3.35 -23.77 19.62
N PHE A 369 4.52 -23.45 20.18
CA PHE A 369 4.81 -23.67 21.59
C PHE A 369 4.00 -22.72 22.46
N ILE A 370 3.45 -23.25 23.53
CA ILE A 370 2.91 -22.46 24.64
C ILE A 370 3.51 -22.96 25.96
N ALA A 371 3.77 -22.03 26.86
CA ALA A 371 4.15 -22.35 28.22
C ALA A 371 2.88 -22.58 29.05
N ILE A 372 2.67 -23.78 29.51
CA ILE A 372 1.55 -24.14 30.38
C ILE A 372 2.05 -24.15 31.83
N LYS A 373 1.42 -23.36 32.69
CA LYS A 373 1.70 -23.38 34.14
C LYS A 373 0.91 -24.53 34.75
N ALA A 374 1.60 -25.52 35.29
CA ALA A 374 1.02 -26.63 35.99
C ALA A 374 1.46 -26.61 37.47
N THR A 375 0.72 -27.28 38.32
CA THR A 375 1.15 -27.55 39.70
C THR A 375 1.51 -29.02 39.79
N ASP A 376 2.73 -29.32 40.18
CA ASP A 376 3.17 -30.70 40.46
C ASP A 376 2.35 -31.24 41.62
N ALA A 377 1.66 -32.36 41.40
CA ALA A 377 0.76 -32.96 42.38
C ALA A 377 1.49 -33.54 43.63
N ALA A 378 2.78 -33.90 43.47
CA ALA A 378 3.57 -34.51 44.54
C ALA A 378 4.25 -33.46 45.42
N THR A 379 4.65 -32.34 44.87
CA THR A 379 5.44 -31.32 45.55
C THR A 379 4.67 -30.04 45.83
N GLY A 380 3.51 -29.84 45.21
CA GLY A 380 2.77 -28.58 45.19
C GLY A 380 3.48 -27.44 44.43
N ALA A 381 4.63 -27.72 43.83
CA ALA A 381 5.42 -26.73 43.12
C ALA A 381 4.75 -26.34 41.80
N ARG A 382 4.79 -25.06 41.43
CA ARG A 382 4.41 -24.58 40.10
C ARG A 382 5.52 -24.93 39.12
N VAL A 383 5.17 -25.62 38.05
CA VAL A 383 6.09 -26.02 36.99
C VAL A 383 5.62 -25.46 35.65
N LEU A 384 6.57 -25.13 34.80
CA LEU A 384 6.29 -24.76 33.41
C LEU A 384 6.35 -26.02 32.54
N VAL A 385 5.23 -26.38 31.91
CA VAL A 385 5.16 -27.53 31.04
C VAL A 385 5.15 -27.05 29.59
N PRO A 386 6.04 -27.53 28.74
CA PRO A 386 5.95 -27.28 27.31
C PRO A 386 4.65 -27.86 26.76
N GLY A 387 3.83 -27.01 26.21
CA GLY A 387 2.57 -27.38 25.56
C GLY A 387 2.53 -26.97 24.09
N GLY A 388 1.70 -27.62 23.34
CA GLY A 388 1.42 -27.27 21.96
C GLY A 388 0.05 -26.63 21.80
N LEU A 389 -0.02 -25.61 20.95
CA LEU A 389 -1.24 -25.00 20.48
C LEU A 389 -1.33 -25.24 18.97
N THR A 390 -2.26 -26.10 18.55
CA THR A 390 -2.54 -26.34 17.13
C THR A 390 -3.77 -25.54 16.73
N SER A 391 -3.65 -24.69 15.74
CA SER A 391 -4.74 -23.83 15.27
C SER A 391 -4.97 -24.02 13.77
N ALA A 392 -6.23 -23.97 13.35
CA ALA A 392 -6.61 -23.83 11.95
C ALA A 392 -7.48 -22.59 11.79
N ASP A 393 -7.25 -21.82 10.74
CA ASP A 393 -7.97 -20.59 10.46
C ASP A 393 -8.42 -20.48 9.00
N LEU A 394 -9.56 -19.80 8.82
CA LEU A 394 -10.05 -19.31 7.54
C LEU A 394 -10.19 -17.81 7.62
N GLY A 395 -9.66 -17.11 6.64
CA GLY A 395 -9.70 -15.66 6.58
C GLY A 395 -10.23 -15.15 5.24
N LEU A 396 -10.88 -13.99 5.29
CA LEU A 396 -11.28 -13.25 4.10
C LEU A 396 -10.97 -11.77 4.34
N ARG A 397 -10.12 -11.21 3.51
CA ARG A 397 -9.87 -9.78 3.48
C ARG A 397 -10.54 -9.16 2.27
N TRP A 398 -11.15 -7.98 2.46
CA TRP A 398 -11.79 -7.18 1.43
C TRP A 398 -11.21 -5.76 1.43
N ASP A 399 -10.68 -5.34 0.28
CA ASP A 399 -10.11 -4.02 0.04
C ASP A 399 -11.01 -3.24 -0.95
N PRO A 400 -12.17 -2.68 -0.52
CA PRO A 400 -13.10 -1.99 -1.42
C PRO A 400 -12.50 -0.72 -2.02
N SER A 401 -11.53 -0.13 -1.36
CA SER A 401 -10.81 1.06 -1.82
C SER A 401 -9.40 1.10 -1.22
N ALA A 402 -8.57 2.01 -1.71
CA ALA A 402 -7.26 2.28 -1.14
C ALA A 402 -7.27 2.79 0.33
N ARG A 403 -8.45 3.19 0.81
CA ARG A 403 -8.62 3.75 2.17
C ARG A 403 -9.24 2.77 3.15
N VAL A 404 -10.04 1.84 2.66
CA VAL A 404 -10.82 0.93 3.49
C VAL A 404 -10.33 -0.48 3.28
N THR A 405 -10.05 -1.14 4.39
CA THR A 405 -9.81 -2.58 4.45
C THR A 405 -10.75 -3.17 5.48
N ALA A 406 -11.35 -4.29 5.18
CA ALA A 406 -12.10 -5.08 6.15
C ALA A 406 -11.62 -6.53 6.07
N SER A 407 -11.62 -7.23 7.20
CA SER A 407 -11.29 -8.65 7.26
C SER A 407 -12.20 -9.41 8.22
N GLY A 408 -12.37 -10.70 7.94
CA GLY A 408 -13.05 -11.63 8.81
C GLY A 408 -12.20 -12.88 8.99
N THR A 409 -12.22 -13.47 10.17
CA THR A 409 -11.45 -14.67 10.50
C THR A 409 -12.30 -15.61 11.34
N LEU A 410 -12.27 -16.90 11.00
CA LEU A 410 -12.77 -17.99 11.79
C LEU A 410 -11.60 -18.89 12.15
N ALA A 411 -11.41 -19.18 13.44
CA ALA A 411 -10.31 -20.05 13.87
C ALA A 411 -10.77 -21.07 14.92
N ARG A 412 -10.16 -22.24 14.87
CA ARG A 412 -10.26 -23.30 15.88
C ARG A 412 -8.88 -23.67 16.36
N SER A 413 -8.68 -23.64 17.68
CA SER A 413 -7.41 -23.96 18.33
C SER A 413 -7.59 -25.12 19.29
N PHE A 414 -6.61 -26.01 19.32
CA PHE A 414 -6.55 -27.20 20.17
C PHE A 414 -5.29 -27.13 21.04
N TYR A 415 -5.47 -27.31 22.32
CA TYR A 415 -4.41 -27.27 23.33
C TYR A 415 -4.02 -28.71 23.71
N THR A 416 -2.80 -28.93 24.15
CA THR A 416 -2.30 -30.26 24.54
C THR A 416 -2.97 -30.85 25.79
N ASP A 417 -3.76 -30.06 26.53
CA ASP A 417 -4.57 -30.48 27.67
C ASP A 417 -6.03 -30.83 27.29
N ASP A 418 -6.29 -31.14 26.03
CA ASP A 418 -7.59 -31.41 25.42
C ASP A 418 -8.60 -30.24 25.52
N ASN A 419 -8.13 -29.05 25.79
CA ASN A 419 -8.95 -27.85 25.67
C ASN A 419 -9.02 -27.39 24.21
N ALA A 420 -10.09 -26.67 23.88
CA ALA A 420 -10.23 -26.10 22.54
C ALA A 420 -10.81 -24.68 22.63
N ARG A 421 -10.39 -23.81 21.71
CA ARG A 421 -10.94 -22.48 21.56
C ARG A 421 -11.48 -22.29 20.16
N THR A 422 -12.71 -21.80 20.04
CA THR A 422 -13.25 -21.26 18.79
C THR A 422 -13.23 -19.75 18.85
N SER A 423 -12.83 -19.10 17.78
CA SER A 423 -12.91 -17.65 17.68
C SER A 423 -13.42 -17.22 16.31
N VAL A 424 -14.23 -16.15 16.32
CA VAL A 424 -14.72 -15.46 15.14
C VAL A 424 -14.38 -13.99 15.31
N GLY A 425 -13.67 -13.42 14.37
CA GLY A 425 -13.25 -12.02 14.43
C GLY A 425 -13.55 -11.28 13.14
N GLY A 426 -13.68 -9.97 13.25
CA GLY A 426 -13.76 -9.06 12.12
C GLY A 426 -13.04 -7.75 12.45
N ASP A 427 -12.33 -7.21 11.46
CA ASP A 427 -11.62 -5.95 11.58
C ASP A 427 -12.00 -5.03 10.42
N ALA A 428 -12.05 -3.73 10.69
CA ALA A 428 -12.16 -2.71 9.66
C ALA A 428 -11.15 -1.59 9.92
N ALA A 429 -10.45 -1.16 8.89
CA ALA A 429 -9.48 -0.08 8.97
C ALA A 429 -9.80 1.02 7.96
N TYR A 430 -9.63 2.26 8.37
CA TYR A 430 -9.78 3.44 7.53
C TYR A 430 -8.51 4.29 7.53
N ARG A 431 -7.89 4.43 6.37
CA ARG A 431 -6.71 5.27 6.13
C ARG A 431 -7.14 6.68 5.78
N PHE A 432 -7.13 7.59 6.76
CA PHE A 432 -7.58 8.96 6.57
C PHE A 432 -6.49 9.89 6.01
N ARG A 433 -5.20 9.60 6.29
CA ARG A 433 -4.06 10.27 5.68
C ARG A 433 -3.19 9.28 4.91
N ARG A 434 -2.90 9.59 3.64
CA ARG A 434 -2.14 8.72 2.73
C ARG A 434 -0.75 9.25 2.41
N ALA A 435 -0.54 10.57 2.61
CA ALA A 435 0.79 11.16 2.59
C ALA A 435 1.60 10.74 3.82
N GLU A 436 2.90 10.74 3.70
CA GLU A 436 3.80 10.41 4.81
C GLU A 436 3.74 11.46 5.94
N PRO A 437 3.65 11.08 7.20
CA PRO A 437 3.31 9.73 7.64
C PRO A 437 1.85 9.36 7.30
N ARG A 438 1.64 8.11 6.87
CA ARG A 438 0.31 7.55 6.62
C ARG A 438 -0.38 7.31 7.95
N LEU A 439 -1.62 7.76 8.07
CA LEU A 439 -2.40 7.62 9.31
C LEU A 439 -3.66 6.78 9.05
N ALA A 440 -3.91 5.83 9.93
CA ALA A 440 -5.09 4.97 9.87
C ALA A 440 -5.68 4.76 11.26
N VAL A 441 -6.99 4.61 11.29
CA VAL A 441 -7.72 4.07 12.46
C VAL A 441 -8.26 2.70 12.09
N ASP A 442 -8.35 1.83 13.06
CA ASP A 442 -8.94 0.50 12.91
C ASP A 442 -9.82 0.16 14.11
N TYR A 443 -10.77 -0.71 13.84
CA TYR A 443 -11.63 -1.30 14.87
C TYR A 443 -11.79 -2.78 14.60
N GLY A 444 -11.62 -3.58 15.64
CA GLY A 444 -11.78 -5.02 15.63
C GLY A 444 -12.78 -5.50 16.67
N LEU A 445 -13.52 -6.53 16.30
CA LEU A 445 -14.44 -7.26 17.16
C LEU A 445 -14.09 -8.74 17.09
N THR A 446 -13.85 -9.38 18.23
CA THR A 446 -13.57 -10.81 18.29
C THR A 446 -14.41 -11.47 19.36
N TRP A 447 -15.20 -12.44 18.97
CA TRP A 447 -15.81 -13.38 19.87
C TRP A 447 -14.93 -14.62 20.01
N SER A 448 -14.77 -15.14 21.21
CA SER A 448 -14.11 -16.43 21.41
C SER A 448 -14.69 -17.20 22.61
N ASN A 449 -14.59 -18.51 22.52
CA ASN A 449 -15.05 -19.40 23.57
C ASN A 449 -14.12 -20.60 23.71
N PHE A 450 -13.75 -20.90 24.96
CA PHE A 450 -13.03 -22.12 25.31
C PHE A 450 -14.01 -23.24 25.63
N SER A 451 -13.63 -24.49 25.37
CA SER A 451 -14.48 -25.66 25.66
C SER A 451 -14.54 -25.97 27.16
N LYS A 452 -13.48 -25.63 27.91
CA LYS A 452 -13.38 -25.78 29.36
C LYS A 452 -12.47 -24.71 29.98
N THR A 453 -12.66 -24.45 31.26
CA THR A 453 -11.76 -23.57 32.02
C THR A 453 -10.45 -24.28 32.35
N SER A 454 -9.36 -23.53 32.46
CA SER A 454 -8.06 -24.01 32.90
C SER A 454 -7.53 -23.10 33.99
N THR A 455 -6.82 -23.67 34.96
CA THR A 455 -6.05 -22.92 35.98
C THR A 455 -4.63 -22.62 35.51
N SER A 456 -4.22 -23.24 34.42
CA SER A 456 -2.84 -23.18 33.89
C SER A 456 -2.60 -22.04 32.92
N TYR A 457 -3.68 -21.51 32.32
CA TYR A 457 -3.66 -20.38 31.41
C TYR A 457 -5.03 -19.70 31.35
N PHE A 458 -5.06 -18.50 30.79
CA PHE A 458 -6.27 -17.69 30.70
C PHE A 458 -7.28 -18.28 29.71
N THR A 459 -8.47 -18.67 30.19
CA THR A 459 -9.53 -19.33 29.42
C THR A 459 -10.87 -18.62 29.58
N PRO A 460 -11.07 -17.47 28.93
CA PRO A 460 -12.33 -16.75 29.01
C PRO A 460 -13.42 -17.49 28.24
N LEU A 461 -14.51 -17.81 28.94
CA LEU A 461 -15.70 -18.38 28.33
C LEU A 461 -16.57 -17.28 27.72
N GLN A 462 -17.08 -17.50 26.50
CA GLN A 462 -17.98 -16.58 25.81
C GLN A 462 -17.46 -15.12 25.81
N SER A 463 -16.18 -14.94 25.53
CA SER A 463 -15.59 -13.61 25.58
C SER A 463 -15.84 -12.82 24.28
N VAL A 464 -16.08 -11.52 24.45
CA VAL A 464 -16.16 -10.54 23.35
C VAL A 464 -15.11 -9.48 23.60
N ARG A 465 -14.21 -9.32 22.64
CA ARG A 465 -13.14 -8.30 22.67
C ARG A 465 -13.40 -7.25 21.60
N HIS A 466 -13.46 -6.00 22.03
CA HIS A 466 -13.45 -4.81 21.18
C HIS A 466 -12.05 -4.23 21.19
N ALA A 467 -11.55 -3.79 20.06
CA ALA A 467 -10.25 -3.13 19.96
C ALA A 467 -10.34 -1.94 19.00
N ALA A 468 -9.81 -0.81 19.42
CA ALA A 468 -9.69 0.37 18.57
C ALA A 468 -8.21 0.78 18.48
N GLY A 469 -7.72 0.97 17.26
CA GLY A 469 -6.33 1.25 17.00
C GLY A 469 -6.11 2.54 16.22
N LEU A 470 -4.96 3.16 16.46
CA LEU A 470 -4.40 4.27 15.68
C LEU A 470 -3.00 3.87 15.22
N THR A 471 -2.77 3.97 13.91
CA THR A 471 -1.47 3.65 13.30
C THR A 471 -0.93 4.86 12.56
N ALA A 472 0.36 5.15 12.77
CA ALA A 472 1.15 6.08 11.99
C ALA A 472 2.35 5.32 11.41
N ALA A 473 2.57 5.40 10.10
CA ALA A 473 3.71 4.75 9.45
C ALA A 473 4.20 5.58 8.27
N GLY A 474 5.50 5.57 8.04
CA GLY A 474 6.08 6.36 6.98
C GLY A 474 7.46 5.90 6.55
N TYR A 475 7.89 6.44 5.41
CA TYR A 475 9.22 6.26 4.87
C TYR A 475 9.85 7.62 4.59
N SER A 476 11.09 7.82 5.00
CA SER A 476 11.87 9.02 4.73
C SER A 476 13.00 8.72 3.73
N GLU A 477 12.88 9.25 2.51
CA GLU A 477 13.91 9.07 1.46
C GLU A 477 15.27 9.65 1.87
N ARG A 478 15.29 10.79 2.60
CA ARG A 478 16.53 11.46 3.05
C ARG A 478 17.39 10.61 3.97
N GLY A 479 16.77 9.74 4.76
CA GLY A 479 17.45 8.85 5.72
C GLY A 479 17.34 7.37 5.39
N ALA A 480 16.71 7.00 4.26
CA ALA A 480 16.35 5.60 3.96
C ALA A 480 15.72 4.91 5.19
N LEU A 481 14.79 5.62 5.84
CA LEU A 481 14.23 5.27 7.13
C LEU A 481 12.77 4.86 6.98
N ASP A 482 12.45 3.63 7.33
CA ASP A 482 11.08 3.12 7.50
C ASP A 482 10.72 3.14 8.98
N TYR A 483 9.61 3.76 9.33
CA TYR A 483 9.20 3.94 10.72
C TYR A 483 7.70 3.77 10.89
N GLY A 484 7.30 3.36 12.09
CA GLY A 484 5.90 3.32 12.44
C GLY A 484 5.66 3.25 13.94
N ALA A 485 4.45 3.65 14.30
CA ALA A 485 3.91 3.56 15.64
C ALA A 485 2.46 3.11 15.57
N ARG A 486 2.05 2.28 16.52
CA ARG A 486 0.67 1.86 16.72
C ARG A 486 0.29 1.99 18.18
N TYR A 487 -0.88 2.52 18.44
CA TYR A 487 -1.55 2.46 19.74
C TYR A 487 -2.88 1.72 19.56
N GLU A 488 -3.21 0.86 20.53
CA GLU A 488 -4.46 0.12 20.57
C GLU A 488 -5.02 0.16 21.99
N TYR A 489 -6.29 0.50 22.10
CA TYR A 489 -7.09 0.25 23.29
C TYR A 489 -8.03 -0.92 23.01
N ALA A 490 -8.04 -1.91 23.91
CA ALA A 490 -8.96 -3.02 23.80
C ALA A 490 -9.72 -3.23 25.11
N PHE A 491 -10.98 -3.68 24.96
CA PHE A 491 -11.86 -4.01 26.05
C PHE A 491 -12.45 -5.40 25.80
N MET A 492 -12.37 -6.28 26.80
CA MET A 492 -12.86 -7.65 26.71
C MET A 492 -13.80 -7.95 27.87
N GLN A 493 -14.97 -8.45 27.52
CA GLN A 493 -15.94 -9.03 28.46
C GLN A 493 -15.91 -10.54 28.36
N SER A 494 -16.12 -11.23 29.46
CA SER A 494 -16.21 -12.69 29.48
C SER A 494 -17.19 -13.18 30.53
N GLY A 495 -17.73 -14.39 30.33
CA GLY A 495 -18.70 -14.98 31.24
C GLY A 495 -18.12 -15.47 32.57
N ASN A 496 -16.80 -15.60 32.70
CA ASN A 496 -16.13 -16.22 33.85
C ASN A 496 -14.97 -15.42 34.44
N PHE A 497 -14.63 -14.27 33.88
CA PHE A 497 -13.59 -13.37 34.38
C PHE A 497 -14.12 -11.94 34.44
N ALA A 498 -13.51 -11.11 35.30
CA ALA A 498 -13.78 -9.69 35.28
C ALA A 498 -13.37 -9.06 33.95
N ASP A 499 -14.03 -7.96 33.60
CA ASP A 499 -13.75 -7.22 32.38
C ASP A 499 -12.31 -6.74 32.33
N ILE A 500 -11.66 -6.95 31.18
CA ILE A 500 -10.26 -6.58 30.96
C ILE A 500 -10.19 -5.46 29.95
N SER A 501 -9.56 -4.36 30.32
CA SER A 501 -9.14 -3.32 29.40
C SER A 501 -7.64 -3.30 29.23
N THR A 502 -7.15 -3.17 28.01
CA THR A 502 -5.73 -3.23 27.68
C THR A 502 -5.33 -2.04 26.84
N ASN A 503 -4.21 -1.43 27.17
CA ASN A 503 -3.54 -0.41 26.37
C ASN A 503 -2.25 -1.00 25.81
N THR A 504 -2.09 -0.99 24.50
CA THR A 504 -0.90 -1.52 23.82
C THR A 504 -0.30 -0.47 22.93
N GLY A 505 1.02 -0.27 23.02
CA GLY A 505 1.79 0.58 22.14
C GLY A 505 2.92 -0.19 21.48
N SER A 506 3.19 0.08 20.22
CA SER A 506 4.37 -0.43 19.53
C SER A 506 4.98 0.63 18.62
N VAL A 507 6.30 0.55 18.46
CA VAL A 507 7.07 1.41 17.54
C VAL A 507 8.10 0.56 16.84
N TYR A 508 8.37 0.89 15.58
CA TYR A 508 9.49 0.33 14.85
C TYR A 508 10.24 1.40 14.09
N LEU A 509 11.54 1.16 13.90
CA LEU A 509 12.45 2.01 13.17
C LEU A 509 13.44 1.13 12.42
N ASN A 510 13.42 1.18 11.09
CA ASN A 510 14.35 0.44 10.25
C ASN A 510 15.04 1.43 9.33
N GLY A 511 16.37 1.43 9.32
CA GLY A 511 17.13 2.35 8.50
C GLY A 511 18.50 1.83 8.15
N THR A 512 19.20 2.56 7.28
CA THR A 512 20.57 2.24 6.90
C THR A 512 21.54 3.17 7.63
N VAL A 513 22.44 2.61 8.43
CA VAL A 513 23.48 3.34 9.14
C VAL A 513 24.79 3.22 8.38
N LEU A 514 25.59 4.29 8.36
CA LEU A 514 26.88 4.36 7.64
C LEU A 514 26.76 4.04 6.14
N GLY A 515 25.59 4.32 5.55
CA GLY A 515 25.36 4.16 4.11
C GLY A 515 25.17 2.73 3.60
N SER A 516 25.42 1.70 4.42
CA SER A 516 25.40 0.30 3.96
C SER A 516 24.88 -0.74 4.94
N LEU A 517 24.80 -0.45 6.24
CA LEU A 517 24.37 -1.41 7.25
C LEU A 517 22.90 -1.18 7.64
N PRO A 518 21.95 -2.03 7.20
CA PRO A 518 20.57 -1.96 7.65
C PRO A 518 20.45 -2.37 9.11
N LEU A 519 19.90 -1.48 9.94
CA LEU A 519 19.59 -1.71 11.34
C LEU A 519 18.10 -1.55 11.58
N GLY A 520 17.55 -2.38 12.47
CA GLY A 520 16.15 -2.34 12.88
C GLY A 520 16.03 -2.35 14.40
N VAL A 521 15.09 -1.56 14.88
CA VAL A 521 14.64 -1.55 16.28
C VAL A 521 13.14 -1.69 16.28
N GLU A 522 12.64 -2.62 17.07
CA GLU A 522 11.20 -2.77 17.33
C GLU A 522 11.00 -2.82 18.84
N ALA A 523 10.02 -2.07 19.35
CA ALA A 523 9.66 -2.07 20.75
C ALA A 523 8.13 -2.09 20.88
N TYR A 524 7.65 -2.80 21.89
CA TYR A 524 6.23 -2.82 22.23
C TYR A 524 6.04 -2.80 23.75
N GLY A 525 4.86 -2.36 24.16
CA GLY A 525 4.44 -2.43 25.55
C GLY A 525 2.93 -2.51 25.67
N SER A 526 2.45 -3.24 26.67
CA SER A 526 1.04 -3.39 26.99
C SER A 526 0.81 -3.34 28.49
N VAL A 527 -0.31 -2.77 28.89
CA VAL A 527 -0.77 -2.73 30.29
C VAL A 527 -2.28 -2.94 30.32
N ASP A 528 -2.75 -3.77 31.25
CA ASP A 528 -4.18 -3.96 31.50
C ASP A 528 -4.63 -3.35 32.85
N ASN A 529 -5.94 -3.37 33.09
CA ASN A 529 -6.56 -2.88 34.33
C ASN A 529 -6.42 -3.83 35.51
N HIS A 530 -5.84 -5.03 35.32
CA HIS A 530 -5.53 -6.02 36.36
C HIS A 530 -4.04 -6.04 36.69
N SER A 531 -3.33 -4.95 36.37
CA SER A 531 -1.90 -4.76 36.66
C SER A 531 -0.95 -5.74 35.95
N TYR A 532 -1.43 -6.40 34.87
CA TYR A 532 -0.55 -7.13 33.96
C TYR A 532 0.17 -6.14 33.05
N ARG A 533 1.47 -6.31 32.90
CA ARG A 533 2.31 -5.48 32.05
C ARG A 533 3.26 -6.36 31.25
N THR A 534 3.40 -6.04 29.97
CA THR A 534 4.43 -6.64 29.13
C THR A 534 5.12 -5.58 28.30
N TRP A 535 6.38 -5.78 28.03
CA TRP A 535 7.13 -5.00 27.06
C TRP A 535 8.23 -5.86 26.43
N GLY A 536 8.65 -5.49 25.24
CA GLY A 536 9.75 -6.14 24.57
C GLY A 536 10.46 -5.20 23.60
N VAL A 537 11.71 -5.53 23.34
CA VAL A 537 12.57 -4.82 22.37
C VAL A 537 13.31 -5.86 21.53
N THR A 538 13.37 -5.62 20.24
CA THR A 538 14.19 -6.39 19.29
C THR A 538 15.13 -5.44 18.57
N LEU A 539 16.40 -5.78 18.56
CA LEU A 539 17.44 -5.13 17.77
C LEU A 539 17.89 -6.10 16.69
N SER A 540 18.02 -5.63 15.47
CA SER A 540 18.45 -6.47 14.35
C SER A 540 19.33 -5.71 13.38
N GLY A 541 20.25 -6.43 12.74
CA GLY A 541 21.03 -5.95 11.60
C GLY A 541 21.06 -7.00 10.52
N SER A 542 21.12 -6.60 9.25
CA SER A 542 21.17 -7.53 8.13
C SER A 542 22.10 -7.05 7.03
N VAL A 543 22.55 -7.98 6.20
CA VAL A 543 23.30 -7.69 4.98
C VAL A 543 22.65 -8.38 3.79
N ARG A 544 22.81 -7.79 2.61
CA ARG A 544 22.37 -8.35 1.32
C ARG A 544 23.58 -8.54 0.43
N TRP A 545 23.59 -9.59 -0.40
CA TRP A 545 24.67 -9.87 -1.36
C TRP A 545 24.16 -10.42 -2.69
#